data_0ee7ed7c3671c182133c1d8a64df99c2
#
_entry.id   0ee7ed7c3671c182133c1d8a64df99c2
#
_cell.length_a   1.000
_cell.length_b   1.000
_cell.length_c   1.000
_cell.angle_alpha   90.00
_cell.angle_beta   90.00
_cell.angle_gamma   90.00
#
_symmetry.space_group_name_H-M   'P 1'
#
loop_
_entity.id
_entity.type
_entity.pdbx_description
1 polymer ?
#
loop_
_entity_poly.entity_id
_entity_poly.type
_entity_poly.pdbx_seq_one_letter_code
_entity_poly.pdbx_strand_id
1 'polypeptide(L)'
;MEYGIIPPEVLLGAYAQGVFPMAEDGEILWFSPTQRGIIPLDERFHIPRGLKKALRKKPFEIRFDTAFREVMLGCAERDGTWIDGVIVESYCALHELGRAHSVECWDADGLQGGLYGVALGKAFFGESMFSRKTDASKIALVALVERLRERGYELLDTQWMTDHLRTFGGIEIGRKEYLELLQEMLRGESVIDSLRLPK
;
A
#
# COMPACT_ATOMS: atom_id res chain seq x y z
N MET A 1 14.46 23.07 -4.16
CA MET A 1 13.04 23.55 -4.18
C MET A 1 12.34 22.74 -3.11
N GLU A 2 11.77 23.44 -2.13
CA GLU A 2 10.93 22.81 -1.12
C GLU A 2 9.62 22.45 -1.81
N TYR A 3 9.38 21.18 -2.10
CA TYR A 3 8.10 20.73 -2.62
C TYR A 3 7.07 20.90 -1.49
N GLY A 4 5.96 21.59 -1.76
CA GLY A 4 4.84 21.60 -0.83
C GLY A 4 4.41 20.16 -0.57
N ILE A 5 4.10 19.80 0.68
CA ILE A 5 3.55 18.48 1.03
C ILE A 5 2.03 18.57 1.15
N ILE A 6 1.36 17.47 0.86
CA ILE A 6 -0.04 17.30 1.23
C ILE A 6 -0.06 17.03 2.75
N PRO A 7 -0.73 17.88 3.56
CA PRO A 7 -0.76 17.66 5.01
C PRO A 7 -1.27 16.26 5.37
N PRO A 8 -0.65 15.57 6.35
CA PRO A 8 -1.06 14.23 6.78
C PRO A 8 -2.54 14.08 7.09
N GLU A 9 -3.14 15.08 7.73
CA GLU A 9 -4.57 15.11 8.05
C GLU A 9 -5.47 15.18 6.81
N VAL A 10 -5.00 15.83 5.75
CA VAL A 10 -5.71 15.89 4.45
C VAL A 10 -5.65 14.52 3.77
N LEU A 11 -4.47 13.90 3.74
CA LEU A 11 -4.31 12.55 3.19
C LEU A 11 -5.16 11.52 3.93
N LEU A 12 -5.06 11.45 5.26
CA LEU A 12 -5.85 10.50 6.04
C LEU A 12 -7.35 10.77 5.95
N GLY A 13 -7.75 12.06 5.91
CA GLY A 13 -9.13 12.44 5.68
C GLY A 13 -9.68 12.02 4.32
N ALA A 14 -8.85 12.06 3.27
CA ALA A 14 -9.19 11.56 1.95
C ALA A 14 -9.32 10.03 1.94
N TYR A 15 -8.35 9.30 2.50
CA TYR A 15 -8.42 7.83 2.64
C TYR A 15 -9.66 7.39 3.41
N ALA A 16 -10.03 8.07 4.48
CA ALA A 16 -11.24 7.79 5.24
C ALA A 16 -12.53 7.95 4.42
N GLN A 17 -12.49 8.70 3.33
CA GLN A 17 -13.58 8.89 2.37
C GLN A 17 -13.44 8.02 1.11
N GLY A 18 -12.47 7.12 1.06
CA GLY A 18 -12.20 6.26 -0.10
C GLY A 18 -11.59 7.00 -1.29
N VAL A 19 -10.93 8.13 -1.02
CA VAL A 19 -10.28 9.00 -2.02
C VAL A 19 -8.76 8.93 -1.83
N PHE A 20 -8.00 8.93 -2.92
CA PHE A 20 -6.53 8.90 -2.90
C PHE A 20 -5.94 9.84 -3.96
N PRO A 21 -4.71 10.36 -3.74
CA PRO A 21 -4.07 11.29 -4.67
C PRO A 21 -3.20 10.57 -5.69
N MET A 22 -3.04 11.20 -6.86
CA MET A 22 -2.01 10.89 -7.84
C MET A 22 -1.49 12.19 -8.45
N ALA A 23 -0.19 12.27 -8.72
CA ALA A 23 0.37 13.38 -9.47
C ALA A 23 0.21 13.15 -10.97
N GLU A 24 -0.30 14.13 -11.68
CA GLU A 24 -0.44 14.15 -13.13
C GLU A 24 -0.13 15.57 -13.64
N ASP A 25 0.79 15.71 -14.57
CA ASP A 25 1.22 16.97 -15.17
C ASP A 25 1.61 18.07 -14.14
N GLY A 26 2.16 17.68 -12.99
CA GLY A 26 2.59 18.58 -11.92
C GLY A 26 1.46 19.04 -10.97
N GLU A 27 0.27 18.49 -11.12
CA GLU A 27 -0.88 18.72 -10.24
C GLU A 27 -1.24 17.46 -9.46
N ILE A 28 -1.80 17.63 -8.25
CA ILE A 28 -2.33 16.52 -7.47
C ILE A 28 -3.81 16.35 -7.77
N LEU A 29 -4.15 15.24 -8.41
CA LEU A 29 -5.52 14.85 -8.70
C LEU A 29 -6.02 13.83 -7.66
N TRP A 30 -7.32 13.85 -7.38
CA TRP A 30 -7.97 13.00 -6.38
C TRP A 30 -8.93 12.02 -7.03
N PHE A 31 -8.79 10.74 -6.72
CA PHE A 31 -9.51 9.66 -7.39
C PHE A 31 -10.38 8.85 -6.42
N SER A 32 -11.56 8.46 -6.89
CA SER A 32 -12.46 7.52 -6.22
C SER A 32 -13.14 6.65 -7.28
N PRO A 33 -12.56 5.51 -7.66
CA PRO A 33 -13.08 4.64 -8.71
C PRO A 33 -14.51 4.12 -8.45
N THR A 34 -15.27 3.90 -9.51
CA THR A 34 -16.61 3.30 -9.41
C THR A 34 -16.59 1.81 -9.08
N GLN A 35 -15.50 1.13 -9.48
CA GLN A 35 -15.16 -0.24 -9.09
C GLN A 35 -13.87 -0.21 -8.31
N ARG A 36 -13.88 -0.74 -7.09
CA ARG A 36 -12.73 -0.74 -6.19
C ARG A 36 -12.11 -2.13 -6.12
N GLY A 37 -10.82 -2.21 -6.39
CA GLY A 37 -10.03 -3.43 -6.24
C GLY A 37 -9.68 -3.67 -4.77
N ILE A 38 -9.92 -4.87 -4.28
CA ILE A 38 -9.52 -5.31 -2.95
C ILE A 38 -8.90 -6.71 -3.02
N ILE A 39 -7.97 -6.99 -2.10
CA ILE A 39 -7.45 -8.33 -1.87
C ILE A 39 -8.07 -8.86 -0.58
N PRO A 40 -8.76 -10.03 -0.63
CA PRO A 40 -9.32 -10.62 0.58
C PRO A 40 -8.22 -11.06 1.55
N LEU A 41 -8.41 -10.76 2.84
CA LEU A 41 -7.48 -11.15 3.91
C LEU A 41 -7.91 -12.46 4.61
N ASP A 42 -8.82 -13.23 4.00
CA ASP A 42 -9.30 -14.54 4.44
C ASP A 42 -8.81 -15.68 3.53
N GLU A 43 -9.45 -16.85 3.59
CA GLU A 43 -9.11 -18.05 2.80
C GLU A 43 -9.22 -17.87 1.28
N ARG A 44 -9.86 -16.82 0.80
CA ARG A 44 -9.94 -16.47 -0.63
C ARG A 44 -8.62 -15.95 -1.18
N PHE A 45 -7.72 -15.42 -0.32
CA PHE A 45 -6.37 -15.10 -0.74
C PHE A 45 -5.59 -16.37 -1.06
N HIS A 46 -5.04 -16.46 -2.26
CA HIS A 46 -4.22 -17.61 -2.63
C HIS A 46 -2.88 -17.20 -3.26
N ILE A 47 -1.90 -18.02 -3.06
CA ILE A 47 -0.55 -17.83 -3.61
C ILE A 47 -0.43 -18.70 -4.87
N PRO A 48 -0.14 -18.09 -6.06
CA PRO A 48 0.07 -18.85 -7.30
C PRO A 48 1.11 -19.96 -7.15
N ARG A 49 0.90 -21.09 -7.83
CA ARG A 49 1.79 -22.28 -7.71
C ARG A 49 3.26 -21.97 -7.97
N GLY A 50 3.55 -21.15 -9.00
CA GLY A 50 4.92 -20.74 -9.31
C GLY A 50 5.56 -19.95 -8.16
N LEU A 51 4.82 -19.04 -7.57
CA LEU A 51 5.29 -18.23 -6.45
C LEU A 51 5.52 -19.06 -5.18
N LYS A 52 4.69 -20.09 -4.92
CA LYS A 52 4.93 -21.02 -3.80
C LYS A 52 6.30 -21.69 -3.88
N LYS A 53 6.76 -22.02 -5.11
CA LYS A 53 8.10 -22.59 -5.33
C LYS A 53 9.20 -21.55 -5.06
N ALA A 54 8.99 -20.29 -5.46
CA ALA A 54 9.94 -19.20 -5.19
C ALA A 54 10.05 -18.92 -3.67
N LEU A 55 8.93 -18.82 -2.97
CA LEU A 55 8.89 -18.59 -1.52
C LEU A 55 9.65 -19.67 -0.72
N ARG A 56 9.55 -20.95 -1.13
CA ARG A 56 10.29 -22.05 -0.45
C ARG A 56 11.80 -21.88 -0.51
N LYS A 57 12.32 -21.20 -1.53
CA LYS A 57 13.76 -20.94 -1.69
C LYS A 57 14.24 -19.79 -0.81
N LYS A 58 13.32 -18.99 -0.22
CA LYS A 58 13.61 -17.80 0.59
C LYS A 58 14.63 -16.88 -0.09
N PRO A 59 14.36 -16.40 -1.34
CA PRO A 59 15.36 -15.69 -2.12
C PRO A 59 15.68 -14.30 -1.57
N PHE A 60 14.85 -13.77 -0.67
CA PHE A 60 14.99 -12.46 -0.07
C PHE A 60 14.82 -12.52 1.45
N GLU A 61 15.54 -11.65 2.14
CA GLU A 61 15.23 -11.24 3.51
C GLU A 61 14.09 -10.22 3.46
N ILE A 62 13.03 -10.45 4.22
CA ILE A 62 11.89 -9.54 4.30
C ILE A 62 12.10 -8.58 5.47
N ARG A 63 12.04 -7.29 5.18
CA ARG A 63 12.09 -6.22 6.17
C ARG A 63 10.84 -5.36 6.07
N PHE A 64 10.55 -4.66 7.17
CA PHE A 64 9.40 -3.75 7.26
C PHE A 64 9.91 -2.42 7.78
N ASP A 65 9.54 -1.33 7.11
CA ASP A 65 9.80 0.05 7.55
C ASP A 65 11.29 0.40 7.74
N THR A 66 12.21 -0.31 7.06
CA THR A 66 13.65 -0.05 7.16
C THR A 66 14.18 0.87 6.05
N ALA A 67 13.46 0.98 4.95
CA ALA A 67 13.85 1.77 3.77
C ALA A 67 12.62 2.32 3.02
N PHE A 68 11.68 2.97 3.74
CA PHE A 68 10.41 3.45 3.19
C PHE A 68 10.60 4.35 1.97
N ARG A 69 11.48 5.37 2.09
CA ARG A 69 11.77 6.32 1.00
C ARG A 69 12.35 5.61 -0.22
N GLU A 70 13.26 4.67 -0.03
CA GLU A 70 13.88 3.88 -1.11
C GLU A 70 12.86 3.00 -1.82
N VAL A 71 11.87 2.47 -1.10
CA VAL A 71 10.74 1.74 -1.68
C VAL A 71 9.90 2.67 -2.55
N MET A 72 9.56 3.87 -2.08
CA MET A 72 8.83 4.85 -2.87
C MET A 72 9.58 5.25 -4.14
N LEU A 73 10.88 5.53 -4.03
CA LEU A 73 11.73 5.87 -5.16
C LEU A 73 11.80 4.70 -6.16
N GLY A 74 11.93 3.45 -5.68
CA GLY A 74 11.85 2.26 -6.52
C GLY A 74 10.52 2.13 -7.27
N CYS A 75 9.40 2.49 -6.61
CA CYS A 75 8.09 2.53 -7.27
C CYS A 75 7.99 3.65 -8.31
N ALA A 76 8.72 4.74 -8.14
CA ALA A 76 8.76 5.89 -9.04
C ALA A 76 9.66 5.70 -10.27
N GLU A 77 10.53 4.67 -10.30
CA GLU A 77 11.50 4.42 -11.41
C GLU A 77 10.85 4.06 -12.76
N ARG A 78 9.54 3.85 -12.83
CA ARG A 78 8.82 3.48 -14.05
C ARG A 78 8.43 4.70 -14.89
N ASP A 79 8.42 4.56 -16.21
CA ASP A 79 7.90 5.58 -17.11
C ASP A 79 6.41 5.86 -16.83
N GLY A 80 6.02 7.14 -16.88
CA GLY A 80 4.64 7.56 -16.63
C GLY A 80 4.19 7.35 -15.19
N THR A 81 5.10 7.44 -14.22
CA THR A 81 4.77 7.33 -12.79
C THR A 81 3.92 8.52 -12.33
N TRP A 82 2.98 8.24 -11.45
CA TRP A 82 2.21 9.25 -10.72
C TRP A 82 2.86 9.65 -9.37
N ILE A 83 4.03 9.10 -9.06
CA ILE A 83 4.76 9.35 -7.83
C ILE A 83 5.81 10.42 -8.11
N ASP A 84 5.47 11.67 -7.82
CA ASP A 84 6.37 12.82 -7.91
C ASP A 84 6.99 13.17 -6.55
N GLY A 85 7.75 14.27 -6.49
CA GLY A 85 8.39 14.72 -5.26
C GLY A 85 7.38 15.12 -4.17
N VAL A 86 6.21 15.67 -4.53
CA VAL A 86 5.15 16.01 -3.57
C VAL A 86 4.59 14.74 -2.92
N ILE A 87 4.29 13.73 -3.74
CA ILE A 87 3.81 12.42 -3.25
C ILE A 87 4.87 11.76 -2.34
N VAL A 88 6.13 11.72 -2.77
CA VAL A 88 7.20 11.11 -1.95
C VAL A 88 7.30 11.77 -0.57
N GLU A 89 7.40 13.10 -0.52
CA GLU A 89 7.55 13.81 0.75
C GLU A 89 6.30 13.69 1.63
N SER A 90 5.09 13.72 1.04
CA SER A 90 3.84 13.58 1.76
C SER A 90 3.70 12.21 2.44
N TYR A 91 4.05 11.14 1.73
CA TYR A 91 3.96 9.79 2.28
C TYR A 91 5.12 9.48 3.24
N CYS A 92 6.30 10.08 3.07
CA CYS A 92 7.36 10.02 4.07
C CYS A 92 6.91 10.68 5.38
N ALA A 93 6.21 11.82 5.32
CA ALA A 93 5.64 12.44 6.52
C ALA A 93 4.59 11.53 7.20
N LEU A 94 3.73 10.82 6.43
CA LEU A 94 2.83 9.81 6.99
C LEU A 94 3.60 8.64 7.64
N HIS A 95 4.72 8.23 7.04
CA HIS A 95 5.56 7.17 7.59
C HIS A 95 6.18 7.57 8.94
N GLU A 96 6.69 8.78 9.08
CA GLU A 96 7.20 9.32 10.33
C GLU A 96 6.14 9.35 11.45
N LEU A 97 4.86 9.50 11.08
CA LEU A 97 3.73 9.41 12.00
C LEU A 97 3.24 7.96 12.24
N GLY A 98 3.91 6.94 11.67
CA GLY A 98 3.52 5.55 11.77
C GLY A 98 2.20 5.23 11.04
N ARG A 99 1.86 5.97 9.97
CA ARG A 99 0.64 5.80 9.17
C ARG A 99 0.89 5.29 7.77
N ALA A 100 2.12 5.34 7.28
CA ALA A 100 2.52 4.68 6.04
C ALA A 100 3.63 3.66 6.33
N HIS A 101 3.59 2.53 5.65
CA HIS A 101 4.46 1.38 5.90
C HIS A 101 4.99 0.81 4.60
N SER A 102 6.21 0.25 4.65
CA SER A 102 6.82 -0.50 3.56
C SER A 102 7.06 -1.96 3.91
N VAL A 103 7.07 -2.79 2.87
CA VAL A 103 7.56 -4.17 2.91
C VAL A 103 8.66 -4.31 1.87
N GLU A 104 9.79 -4.83 2.24
CA GLU A 104 11.03 -4.79 1.49
C GLU A 104 11.59 -6.19 1.27
N CYS A 105 12.08 -6.45 0.07
CA CYS A 105 12.78 -7.69 -0.29
C CYS A 105 14.26 -7.39 -0.53
N TRP A 106 15.10 -7.88 0.36
CA TRP A 106 16.55 -7.65 0.34
C TRP A 106 17.32 -8.91 0.02
N ASP A 107 18.45 -8.78 -0.69
CA ASP A 107 19.45 -9.82 -0.86
C ASP A 107 20.87 -9.22 -0.76
N ALA A 108 21.90 -9.98 -1.17
CA ALA A 108 23.29 -9.52 -1.11
C ALA A 108 23.58 -8.28 -1.97
N ASP A 109 22.77 -8.05 -3.02
CA ASP A 109 22.91 -6.90 -3.93
C ASP A 109 22.10 -5.67 -3.44
N GLY A 110 21.39 -5.76 -2.30
CA GLY A 110 20.59 -4.68 -1.73
C GLY A 110 19.08 -4.87 -1.86
N LEU A 111 18.33 -3.78 -1.94
CA LEU A 111 16.87 -3.75 -2.08
C LEU A 111 16.44 -4.17 -3.49
N GLN A 112 15.74 -5.30 -3.61
CA GLN A 112 15.38 -5.91 -4.90
C GLN A 112 13.91 -5.76 -5.28
N GLY A 113 13.09 -5.30 -4.38
CA GLY A 113 11.69 -5.02 -4.61
C GLY A 113 10.97 -4.72 -3.31
N GLY A 114 9.74 -4.29 -3.42
CA GLY A 114 8.94 -3.92 -2.25
C GLY A 114 7.62 -3.30 -2.65
N LEU A 115 6.90 -2.90 -1.65
CA LEU A 115 5.65 -2.15 -1.76
C LEU A 115 5.51 -1.19 -0.58
N TYR A 116 4.65 -0.19 -0.74
CA TYR A 116 4.25 0.68 0.37
C TYR A 116 2.75 0.91 0.37
N GLY A 117 2.25 1.40 1.49
CA GLY A 117 0.84 1.75 1.64
C GLY A 117 0.55 2.48 2.95
N VAL A 118 -0.72 2.84 3.13
CA VAL A 118 -1.22 3.60 4.27
C VAL A 118 -2.08 2.71 5.15
N ALA A 119 -1.91 2.85 6.46
CA ALA A 119 -2.69 2.14 7.48
C ALA A 119 -3.66 3.11 8.17
N LEU A 120 -4.95 2.76 8.22
CA LEU A 120 -5.97 3.53 8.93
C LEU A 120 -7.06 2.57 9.46
N GLY A 121 -7.26 2.54 10.77
CA GLY A 121 -8.14 1.57 11.42
C GLY A 121 -7.73 0.14 11.12
N LYS A 122 -8.67 -0.66 10.64
CA LYS A 122 -8.43 -2.03 10.17
C LYS A 122 -8.26 -2.13 8.64
N ALA A 123 -8.09 -0.99 7.96
CA ALA A 123 -7.83 -0.93 6.53
C ALA A 123 -6.36 -0.63 6.24
N PHE A 124 -5.82 -1.30 5.24
CA PHE A 124 -4.54 -0.99 4.63
C PHE A 124 -4.75 -0.66 3.14
N PHE A 125 -4.23 0.46 2.71
CA PHE A 125 -4.31 0.94 1.33
C PHE A 125 -2.95 0.71 0.66
N GLY A 126 -2.86 -0.34 -0.17
CA GLY A 126 -1.65 -0.64 -0.92
C GLY A 126 -1.51 0.32 -2.09
N GLU A 127 -0.45 1.11 -2.11
CA GLU A 127 -0.27 2.21 -3.07
C GLU A 127 0.46 1.77 -4.32
N SER A 128 1.67 1.29 -4.16
CA SER A 128 2.49 0.89 -5.30
C SER A 128 3.49 -0.20 -4.90
N MET A 129 4.00 -0.89 -5.92
CA MET A 129 5.04 -1.90 -5.75
C MET A 129 6.03 -1.86 -6.90
N PHE A 130 7.26 -2.31 -6.65
CA PHE A 130 8.30 -2.45 -7.67
C PHE A 130 9.07 -3.77 -7.53
N SER A 131 9.75 -4.16 -8.59
CA SER A 131 10.49 -5.42 -8.64
C SER A 131 11.70 -5.27 -9.55
N ARG A 132 12.90 -5.31 -8.99
CA ARG A 132 14.17 -5.36 -9.73
C ARG A 132 14.57 -6.80 -10.02
N LYS A 133 14.26 -7.73 -9.12
CA LYS A 133 14.42 -9.17 -9.32
C LYS A 133 13.07 -9.88 -9.40
N THR A 134 13.03 -10.98 -10.13
CA THR A 134 11.82 -11.78 -10.36
C THR A 134 11.11 -12.11 -9.05
N ASP A 135 9.79 -11.88 -9.04
CA ASP A 135 8.86 -12.16 -7.94
C ASP A 135 9.07 -11.32 -6.66
N ALA A 136 10.01 -10.36 -6.59
CA ALA A 136 10.27 -9.60 -5.37
C ALA A 136 9.01 -8.85 -4.87
N SER A 137 8.30 -8.10 -5.72
CA SER A 137 7.06 -7.41 -5.34
C SER A 137 5.94 -8.38 -4.93
N LYS A 138 5.85 -9.55 -5.57
CA LYS A 138 4.87 -10.59 -5.21
C LYS A 138 5.16 -11.20 -3.86
N ILE A 139 6.43 -11.43 -3.55
CA ILE A 139 6.88 -11.93 -2.25
C ILE A 139 6.61 -10.88 -1.17
N ALA A 140 6.87 -9.59 -1.44
CA ALA A 140 6.49 -8.50 -0.55
C ALA A 140 4.98 -8.46 -0.29
N LEU A 141 4.13 -8.67 -1.32
CA LEU A 141 2.68 -8.72 -1.15
C LEU A 141 2.24 -9.89 -0.25
N VAL A 142 2.83 -11.08 -0.41
CA VAL A 142 2.53 -12.23 0.46
C VAL A 142 2.91 -11.89 1.91
N ALA A 143 4.10 -11.34 2.13
CA ALA A 143 4.55 -10.94 3.47
C ALA A 143 3.65 -9.84 4.08
N LEU A 144 3.17 -8.88 3.28
CA LEU A 144 2.19 -7.89 3.71
C LEU A 144 0.91 -8.57 4.19
N VAL A 145 0.31 -9.46 3.38
CA VAL A 145 -0.96 -10.13 3.73
C VAL A 145 -0.81 -10.95 5.01
N GLU A 146 0.29 -11.68 5.18
CA GLU A 146 0.59 -12.40 6.42
C GLU A 146 0.65 -11.45 7.63
N ARG A 147 1.37 -10.33 7.51
CA ARG A 147 1.49 -9.31 8.55
C ARG A 147 0.14 -8.64 8.87
N LEU A 148 -0.67 -8.33 7.87
CA LEU A 148 -1.99 -7.73 8.06
C LEU A 148 -2.93 -8.67 8.83
N ARG A 149 -2.95 -9.94 8.47
CA ARG A 149 -3.73 -10.97 9.19
C ARG A 149 -3.31 -11.11 10.65
N GLU A 150 -2.01 -11.20 10.90
CA GLU A 150 -1.45 -11.27 12.27
C GLU A 150 -1.85 -10.07 13.13
N ARG A 151 -2.00 -8.90 12.51
CA ARG A 151 -2.36 -7.65 13.19
C ARG A 151 -3.85 -7.34 13.21
N GLY A 152 -4.70 -8.24 12.67
CA GLY A 152 -6.15 -8.10 12.70
C GLY A 152 -6.71 -7.06 11.74
N TYR A 153 -5.99 -6.75 10.64
CA TYR A 153 -6.56 -5.99 9.53
C TYR A 153 -7.61 -6.82 8.79
N GLU A 154 -8.63 -6.14 8.28
CA GLU A 154 -9.77 -6.80 7.63
C GLU A 154 -9.97 -6.33 6.18
N LEU A 155 -9.34 -5.22 5.76
CA LEU A 155 -9.41 -4.69 4.40
C LEU A 155 -8.01 -4.41 3.84
N LEU A 156 -7.68 -4.98 2.67
CA LEU A 156 -6.56 -4.58 1.83
C LEU A 156 -7.10 -4.01 0.53
N ASP A 157 -7.07 -2.70 0.44
CA ASP A 157 -7.48 -1.92 -0.73
C ASP A 157 -6.31 -1.79 -1.71
N THR A 158 -6.58 -1.96 -3.00
CA THR A 158 -5.60 -1.85 -4.08
C THR A 158 -6.03 -0.87 -5.16
N GLN A 159 -7.01 -0.03 -4.86
CA GLN A 159 -7.65 0.98 -5.72
C GLN A 159 -8.23 0.37 -7.00
N TRP A 160 -7.40 0.00 -7.96
CA TRP A 160 -7.80 -0.68 -9.21
C TRP A 160 -7.33 -2.12 -9.21
N MET A 161 -8.15 -2.98 -9.81
CA MET A 161 -7.79 -4.37 -9.99
C MET A 161 -6.96 -4.55 -11.25
N THR A 162 -5.85 -5.28 -11.12
CA THR A 162 -5.01 -5.71 -12.24
C THR A 162 -5.04 -7.23 -12.39
N ASP A 163 -4.68 -7.74 -13.58
CA ASP A 163 -4.57 -9.19 -13.80
C ASP A 163 -3.59 -9.84 -12.82
N HIS A 164 -2.52 -9.12 -12.47
CA HIS A 164 -1.57 -9.55 -11.48
C HIS A 164 -2.23 -9.77 -10.10
N LEU A 165 -3.01 -8.82 -9.61
CA LEU A 165 -3.69 -8.90 -8.31
C LEU A 165 -4.82 -9.95 -8.32
N ARG A 166 -5.49 -10.15 -9.46
CA ARG A 166 -6.47 -11.24 -9.64
C ARG A 166 -5.86 -12.61 -9.37
N THR A 167 -4.57 -12.83 -9.70
CA THR A 167 -3.88 -14.10 -9.44
C THR A 167 -3.73 -14.41 -7.94
N PHE A 168 -3.93 -13.44 -7.06
CA PHE A 168 -3.93 -13.61 -5.61
C PHE A 168 -5.33 -13.71 -4.99
N GLY A 169 -6.37 -13.78 -5.83
CA GLY A 169 -7.78 -13.79 -5.37
C GLY A 169 -8.38 -12.40 -5.24
N GLY A 170 -7.73 -11.38 -5.81
CA GLY A 170 -8.25 -10.01 -5.84
C GLY A 170 -9.60 -9.93 -6.56
N ILE A 171 -10.49 -9.14 -6.02
CA ILE A 171 -11.86 -8.91 -6.54
C ILE A 171 -12.14 -7.42 -6.68
N GLU A 172 -13.15 -7.10 -7.47
CA GLU A 172 -13.70 -5.74 -7.57
C GLU A 172 -15.07 -5.69 -6.92
N ILE A 173 -15.32 -4.62 -6.14
CA ILE A 173 -16.61 -4.31 -5.54
C ILE A 173 -17.04 -2.91 -5.95
N GLY A 174 -18.36 -2.66 -5.95
CA GLY A 174 -18.89 -1.33 -6.27
C GLY A 174 -18.52 -0.30 -5.21
N ARG A 175 -18.35 0.99 -5.63
CA ARG A 175 -17.96 2.09 -4.71
C ARG A 175 -18.86 2.16 -3.47
N LYS A 176 -20.18 1.95 -3.59
CA LYS A 176 -21.09 2.00 -2.46
C LYS A 176 -20.75 0.91 -1.42
N GLU A 177 -20.64 -0.32 -1.86
CA GLU A 177 -20.26 -1.47 -1.01
C GLU A 177 -18.89 -1.26 -0.37
N TYR A 178 -17.92 -0.76 -1.15
CA TYR A 178 -16.60 -0.42 -0.65
C TYR A 178 -16.64 0.63 0.47
N LEU A 179 -17.41 1.72 0.32
CA LEU A 179 -17.51 2.78 1.32
C LEU A 179 -18.21 2.30 2.61
N GLU A 180 -19.21 1.43 2.50
CA GLU A 180 -19.86 0.79 3.65
C GLU A 180 -18.83 -0.08 4.42
N LEU A 181 -18.07 -0.91 3.72
CA LEU A 181 -17.00 -1.72 4.29
C LEU A 181 -15.92 -0.86 4.93
N LEU A 182 -15.44 0.18 4.25
CA LEU A 182 -14.43 1.10 4.77
C LEU A 182 -14.88 1.78 6.06
N GLN A 183 -16.12 2.28 6.12
CA GLN A 183 -16.67 2.88 7.32
C GLN A 183 -16.69 1.90 8.51
N GLU A 184 -16.94 0.62 8.25
CA GLU A 184 -16.87 -0.40 9.29
C GLU A 184 -15.45 -0.60 9.80
N MET A 185 -14.46 -0.63 8.91
CA MET A 185 -13.03 -0.77 9.25
C MET A 185 -12.51 0.42 10.05
N LEU A 186 -13.12 1.58 9.91
CA LEU A 186 -12.72 2.82 10.59
C LEU A 186 -13.50 3.09 11.88
N ARG A 187 -14.40 2.21 12.32
CA ARG A 187 -15.17 2.41 13.55
C ARG A 187 -14.26 2.56 14.77
N GLY A 188 -14.43 3.68 15.49
CA GLY A 188 -13.64 3.99 16.67
C GLY A 188 -12.28 4.64 16.36
N GLU A 189 -11.92 4.81 15.11
CA GLU A 189 -10.73 5.55 14.69
C GLU A 189 -11.11 7.02 14.46
N SER A 190 -10.46 7.93 15.18
CA SER A 190 -10.50 9.36 14.87
C SER A 190 -9.29 9.70 14.01
N VAL A 191 -9.50 10.29 12.83
CA VAL A 191 -8.40 10.76 11.97
C VAL A 191 -7.47 11.71 12.73
N ILE A 192 -8.03 12.54 13.62
CA ILE A 192 -7.26 13.48 14.46
C ILE A 192 -6.49 12.73 15.55
N ASP A 193 -7.12 11.73 16.21
CA ASP A 193 -6.44 10.93 17.24
C ASP A 193 -5.39 10.01 16.64
N SER A 194 -5.59 9.59 15.39
CA SER A 194 -4.64 8.76 14.66
C SER A 194 -3.34 9.50 14.30
N LEU A 195 -3.32 10.83 14.33
CA LEU A 195 -2.13 11.67 14.17
C LEU A 195 -1.34 11.86 15.48
N ARG A 196 -1.87 11.43 16.63
CA ARG A 196 -1.15 11.49 17.90
C ARG A 196 -0.21 10.27 18.00
N LEU A 197 1.09 10.54 18.14
CA LEU A 197 2.06 9.51 18.45
C LEU A 197 1.63 8.79 19.75
N PRO A 198 1.69 7.45 19.82
CA PRO A 198 1.57 6.75 21.08
C PRO A 198 2.67 7.25 22.02
N LYS A 199 2.30 7.60 23.26
CA LYS A 199 3.23 8.03 24.33
C LYS A 199 4.12 6.88 24.75
#